data_f121b1856c5d799aa6850de2b21281c0
#
_entry.id   f121b1856c5d799aa6850de2b21281c0
#
_cell.length_a   1.000
_cell.length_b   1.000
_cell.length_c   1.000
_cell.angle_alpha   90.00
_cell.angle_beta   90.00
_cell.angle_gamma   90.00
#
_symmetry.space_group_name_H-M   'P 1'
#
loop_
_entity.id
_entity.type
_entity.pdbx_description
1 polymer ?
#
loop_
_entity_poly.entity_id
_entity_poly.type
_entity_poly.pdbx_seq_one_letter_code
_entity_poly.pdbx_strand_id
1 'polypeptide(L)'
;MTLVLAEFIGTAVMLLLGTGVCANVSLARTKGNGAGWIVVIVTWAMAVFTGVVIAGPYSGAHLNPSVTLAFAATGQFPWSDVPGYVLAQMLGGAAGALAT
;
A
#
# COMPACT_ATOMS: atom_id res chain seq x y z
N MET A 1 -6.02 16.93 2.15
CA MET A 1 -5.84 15.90 1.11
C MET A 1 -7.19 15.26 0.81
N THR A 2 -7.52 15.01 -0.44
CA THR A 2 -8.76 14.32 -0.77
C THR A 2 -8.67 12.83 -0.38
N LEU A 3 -9.81 12.17 -0.23
CA LEU A 3 -9.85 10.75 0.10
C LEU A 3 -9.11 9.90 -0.95
N VAL A 4 -9.35 10.20 -2.23
CA VAL A 4 -8.73 9.48 -3.35
C VAL A 4 -7.23 9.72 -3.38
N LEU A 5 -6.79 10.96 -3.20
CA LEU A 5 -5.36 11.28 -3.16
C LEU A 5 -4.66 10.59 -1.99
N ALA A 6 -5.31 10.55 -0.83
CA ALA A 6 -4.76 9.87 0.34
C ALA A 6 -4.57 8.37 0.09
N GLU A 7 -5.55 7.72 -0.55
CA GLU A 7 -5.42 6.31 -0.92
C GLU A 7 -4.30 6.08 -1.94
N PHE A 8 -4.17 6.99 -2.90
CA PHE A 8 -3.07 6.90 -3.88
C PHE A 8 -1.71 7.01 -3.19
N ILE A 9 -1.51 8.04 -2.38
CA ILE A 9 -0.21 8.28 -1.73
C ILE A 9 0.10 7.18 -0.72
N GLY A 10 -0.86 6.79 0.11
CA GLY A 10 -0.65 5.73 1.10
C GLY A 10 -0.29 4.40 0.47
N THR A 11 -0.99 4.02 -0.60
CA THR A 11 -0.71 2.79 -1.34
C THR A 11 0.64 2.87 -2.04
N ALA A 12 0.96 4.01 -2.65
CA ALA A 12 2.25 4.20 -3.33
C ALA A 12 3.43 4.04 -2.35
N VAL A 13 3.36 4.66 -1.18
CA VAL A 13 4.42 4.54 -0.18
C VAL A 13 4.51 3.11 0.35
N MET A 14 3.37 2.47 0.61
CA MET A 14 3.35 1.07 1.07
C MET A 14 4.03 0.16 0.06
N LEU A 15 3.70 0.27 -1.21
CA LEU A 15 4.29 -0.56 -2.27
C LEU A 15 5.75 -0.20 -2.53
N LEU A 16 6.12 1.08 -2.45
CA LEU A 16 7.52 1.49 -2.57
C LEU A 16 8.39 0.78 -1.53
N LEU A 17 7.98 0.79 -0.28
CA LEU A 17 8.72 0.16 0.81
C LEU A 17 8.68 -1.36 0.71
N GLY A 18 7.50 -1.93 0.45
CA GLY A 18 7.32 -3.39 0.40
C GLY A 18 8.02 -4.04 -0.79
N THR A 19 7.85 -3.51 -1.99
CA THR A 19 8.57 -4.03 -3.16
C THR A 19 10.05 -3.70 -3.08
N GLY A 20 10.39 -2.58 -2.44
CA GLY A 20 11.79 -2.20 -2.22
C GLY A 20 12.53 -3.20 -1.36
N VAL A 21 11.93 -3.68 -0.25
CA VAL A 21 12.57 -4.71 0.58
C VAL A 21 12.65 -6.03 -0.16
N CYS A 22 11.65 -6.40 -0.94
CA CYS A 22 11.69 -7.61 -1.74
C CYS A 22 12.85 -7.57 -2.74
N ALA A 23 13.00 -6.46 -3.44
CA ALA A 23 14.11 -6.27 -4.37
C ALA A 23 15.46 -6.34 -3.65
N ASN A 24 15.58 -5.68 -2.50
CA ASN A 24 16.83 -5.63 -1.75
C ASN A 24 17.27 -7.01 -1.22
N VAL A 25 16.30 -7.82 -0.80
CA VAL A 25 16.58 -9.17 -0.27
C VAL A 25 16.81 -10.17 -1.41
N SER A 26 16.12 -10.04 -2.53
CA SER A 26 16.07 -11.05 -3.59
C SER A 26 17.10 -10.84 -4.70
N LEU A 27 17.45 -9.58 -5.02
CA LEU A 27 18.36 -9.28 -6.12
C LEU A 27 19.81 -9.52 -5.71
N ALA A 28 20.61 -10.10 -6.64
CA ALA A 28 21.94 -10.62 -6.34
C ALA A 28 22.99 -9.56 -5.98
N ARG A 29 22.80 -8.30 -6.40
CA ARG A 29 23.81 -7.24 -6.23
C ARG A 29 23.39 -6.17 -5.24
N THR A 30 22.40 -6.46 -4.39
CA THR A 30 21.94 -5.53 -3.37
C THR A 30 22.64 -5.81 -2.05
N LYS A 31 22.71 -4.79 -1.20
CA LYS A 31 23.32 -4.93 0.14
C LYS A 31 22.51 -5.84 1.07
N GLY A 32 21.20 -5.92 0.85
CA GLY A 32 20.31 -6.78 1.64
C GLY A 32 20.16 -8.18 1.09
N ASN A 33 20.85 -8.54 0.02
CA ASN A 33 20.71 -9.85 -0.59
C ASN A 33 20.93 -10.96 0.45
N GLY A 34 19.99 -11.89 0.52
CA GLY A 34 20.08 -13.01 1.45
C GLY A 34 19.76 -12.69 2.90
N ALA A 35 19.23 -11.50 3.21
CA ALA A 35 18.90 -11.11 4.57
C ALA A 35 17.81 -11.97 5.23
N GLY A 36 17.01 -12.66 4.41
CA GLY A 36 16.04 -13.62 4.88
C GLY A 36 14.62 -13.08 4.97
N TRP A 37 13.69 -14.02 5.11
CA TRP A 37 12.24 -13.75 5.08
C TRP A 37 11.75 -12.86 6.22
N ILE A 38 12.40 -12.93 7.39
CA ILE A 38 11.98 -12.11 8.53
C ILE A 38 12.12 -10.62 8.22
N VAL A 39 13.15 -10.24 7.48
CA VAL A 39 13.36 -8.85 7.05
C VAL A 39 12.22 -8.41 6.12
N VAL A 40 11.81 -9.28 5.20
CA VAL A 40 10.67 -9.00 4.29
C VAL A 40 9.38 -8.81 5.08
N ILE A 41 9.08 -9.71 6.00
CA ILE A 41 7.86 -9.67 6.80
C ILE A 41 7.78 -8.41 7.65
N VAL A 42 8.85 -8.11 8.38
CA VAL A 42 8.90 -6.93 9.25
C VAL A 42 8.78 -5.64 8.45
N THR A 43 9.48 -5.56 7.32
CA THR A 43 9.42 -4.37 6.46
C THR A 43 8.04 -4.18 5.85
N TRP A 44 7.37 -5.24 5.41
CA TRP A 44 5.99 -5.12 4.93
C TRP A 44 5.04 -4.66 6.01
N ALA A 45 5.19 -5.15 7.24
CA ALA A 45 4.38 -4.67 8.36
C ALA A 45 4.59 -3.17 8.60
N MET A 46 5.82 -2.71 8.56
CA MET A 46 6.14 -1.29 8.71
C MET A 46 5.70 -0.47 7.50
N ALA A 47 5.72 -1.04 6.30
CA ALA A 47 5.21 -0.39 5.09
C ALA A 47 3.71 -0.13 5.20
N VAL A 48 2.94 -1.11 5.64
CA VAL A 48 1.50 -0.96 5.88
C VAL A 48 1.26 0.08 6.96
N PHE A 49 1.98 0.02 8.07
CA PHE A 49 1.88 0.99 9.14
C PHE A 49 2.13 2.41 8.63
N THR A 50 3.16 2.62 7.84
CA THR A 50 3.49 3.92 7.26
C THR A 50 2.37 4.43 6.36
N GLY A 51 1.84 3.57 5.50
CA GLY A 51 0.70 3.92 4.65
C GLY A 51 -0.53 4.30 5.47
N VAL A 52 -0.82 3.58 6.54
CA VAL A 52 -1.93 3.88 7.44
C VAL A 52 -1.74 5.22 8.15
N VAL A 53 -0.54 5.52 8.60
CA VAL A 53 -0.24 6.81 9.24
C VAL A 53 -0.46 7.98 8.25
N ILE A 54 -0.06 7.80 7.00
CA ILE A 54 -0.22 8.84 5.96
C ILE A 54 -1.69 9.03 5.60
N ALA A 55 -2.39 7.95 5.29
CA ALA A 55 -3.73 8.01 4.70
C ALA A 55 -4.86 7.97 5.73
N GLY A 56 -4.63 7.37 6.89
CA GLY A 56 -5.67 7.13 7.90
C GLY A 56 -6.50 8.35 8.28
N PRO A 57 -5.88 9.50 8.59
CA PRO A 57 -6.63 10.71 8.97
C PRO A 57 -7.53 11.26 7.86
N TYR A 58 -7.29 10.90 6.62
CA TYR A 58 -8.01 11.43 5.45
C TYR A 58 -8.99 10.42 4.87
N SER A 59 -8.53 9.19 4.55
CA SER A 59 -9.33 8.21 3.81
C SER A 59 -9.74 6.99 4.63
N GLY A 60 -9.23 6.85 5.84
CA GLY A 60 -9.39 5.63 6.62
C GLY A 60 -8.39 4.53 6.25
N ALA A 61 -7.50 4.80 5.30
CA ALA A 61 -6.38 3.94 4.93
C ALA A 61 -6.79 2.51 4.59
N HIS A 62 -7.64 2.34 3.57
CA HIS A 62 -7.96 1.01 3.05
C HIS A 62 -6.73 0.36 2.40
N LEU A 63 -6.06 1.08 1.50
CA LEU A 63 -4.81 0.72 0.83
C LEU A 63 -4.88 -0.61 0.06
N ASN A 64 -6.06 -1.15 -0.13
CA ASN A 64 -6.28 -2.45 -0.74
C ASN A 64 -7.71 -2.53 -1.29
N PRO A 65 -7.88 -2.91 -2.58
CA PRO A 65 -9.22 -3.08 -3.14
C PRO A 65 -10.09 -4.08 -2.38
N SER A 66 -9.49 -5.15 -1.88
CA SER A 66 -10.23 -6.17 -1.11
C SER A 66 -10.79 -5.60 0.18
N VAL A 67 -10.04 -4.74 0.87
CA VAL A 67 -10.48 -4.07 2.09
C VAL A 67 -11.65 -3.12 1.78
N THR A 68 -11.52 -2.33 0.71
CA THR A 68 -12.58 -1.42 0.29
C THR A 68 -13.86 -2.16 -0.07
N LEU A 69 -13.75 -3.26 -0.81
CA LEU A 69 -14.91 -4.09 -1.15
C LEU A 69 -15.55 -4.72 0.07
N ALA A 70 -14.76 -5.18 1.03
CA ALA A 70 -15.28 -5.76 2.28
C ALA A 70 -16.08 -4.73 3.08
N PHE A 71 -15.58 -3.52 3.23
CA PHE A 71 -16.30 -2.45 3.92
C PHE A 71 -17.59 -2.06 3.19
N ALA A 72 -17.56 -2.00 1.87
CA ALA A 72 -18.76 -1.70 1.08
C ALA A 72 -19.79 -2.81 1.19
N ALA A 73 -19.37 -4.07 1.15
CA ALA A 73 -20.26 -5.22 1.25
C ALA A 73 -20.93 -5.33 2.62
N THR A 74 -20.27 -4.87 3.69
CA THR A 74 -20.82 -4.88 5.05
C THR A 74 -21.58 -3.59 5.40
N GLY A 75 -21.76 -2.69 4.46
CA GLY A 75 -22.49 -1.44 4.65
C GLY A 75 -21.72 -0.34 5.37
N GLN A 76 -20.42 -0.50 5.58
CA GLN A 76 -19.59 0.47 6.29
C GLN A 76 -18.94 1.50 5.37
N PHE A 77 -19.11 1.36 4.05
CA PHE A 77 -18.49 2.24 3.07
C PHE A 77 -19.42 2.38 1.86
N PRO A 78 -19.63 3.61 1.34
CA PRO A 78 -20.53 3.83 0.20
C PRO A 78 -20.01 3.16 -1.07
N TRP A 79 -20.86 2.43 -1.77
CA TRP A 79 -20.51 1.82 -3.06
C TRP A 79 -20.10 2.87 -4.10
N SER A 80 -20.65 4.09 -4.01
CA SER A 80 -20.30 5.18 -4.93
C SER A 80 -18.83 5.60 -4.86
N ASP A 81 -18.17 5.36 -3.73
CA ASP A 81 -16.76 5.70 -3.53
C ASP A 81 -15.80 4.54 -3.87
N VAL A 82 -16.32 3.34 -4.08
CA VAL A 82 -15.50 2.16 -4.38
C VAL A 82 -14.66 2.33 -5.65
N PRO A 83 -15.21 2.78 -6.80
CA PRO A 83 -14.40 2.92 -8.01
C PRO A 83 -13.22 3.88 -7.84
N GLY A 84 -13.43 5.02 -7.18
CA GLY A 84 -12.38 6.00 -6.92
C GLY A 84 -11.27 5.44 -6.03
N TYR A 85 -11.62 4.74 -4.97
CA TYR A 85 -10.66 4.10 -4.07
C TYR A 85 -9.87 3.01 -4.78
N VAL A 86 -10.54 2.13 -5.51
CA VAL A 86 -9.87 1.03 -6.24
C VAL A 86 -8.92 1.59 -7.28
N LEU A 87 -9.36 2.58 -8.06
CA LEU A 87 -8.50 3.20 -9.06
C LEU A 87 -7.27 3.86 -8.42
N ALA A 88 -7.47 4.61 -7.34
CA ALA A 88 -6.37 5.26 -6.62
C ALA A 88 -5.37 4.24 -6.07
N GLN A 89 -5.86 3.14 -5.51
CA GLN A 89 -5.03 2.07 -4.99
C GLN A 89 -4.23 1.36 -6.08
N MET A 90 -4.86 1.09 -7.22
CA MET A 90 -4.20 0.45 -8.35
C MET A 90 -3.10 1.35 -8.94
N LEU A 91 -3.42 2.62 -9.16
CA LEU A 91 -2.45 3.60 -9.69
C LEU A 91 -1.34 3.88 -8.67
N GLY A 92 -1.70 4.01 -7.40
CA GLY A 92 -0.72 4.22 -6.33
C GLY A 92 0.21 3.04 -6.18
N GLY A 93 -0.33 1.83 -6.20
CA GLY A 93 0.46 0.61 -6.14
C GLY A 93 1.44 0.50 -7.32
N ALA A 94 0.97 0.79 -8.52
CA ALA A 94 1.82 0.79 -9.71
C ALA A 94 2.92 1.85 -9.60
N ALA A 95 2.58 3.07 -9.18
CA ALA A 95 3.55 4.14 -9.01
C ALA A 95 4.62 3.79 -7.96
N GLY A 96 4.21 3.24 -6.82
CA GLY A 96 5.13 2.83 -5.76
C GLY A 96 6.06 1.70 -6.22
N ALA A 97 5.52 0.70 -6.88
CA ALA A 97 6.31 -0.42 -7.40
C ALA A 97 7.30 0.03 -8.47
N LEU A 98 6.88 0.91 -9.38
CA LEU A 98 7.75 1.45 -10.43
C LEU A 98 8.88 2.32 -9.85
N ALA A 99 8.66 2.96 -8.72
CA ALA A 99 9.68 3.79 -8.07
C ALA A 99 10.80 2.97 -7.40
N THR A 100 10.58 1.66 -7.22
CA THR A 100 11.62 0.79 -6.69
C THR A 100 12.57 0.33 -7.80
#